data_3199b70f8e3a3906a5857f146e79e73c
#
_entry.id   3199b70f8e3a3906a5857f146e79e73c
#
_cell.length_a   1.000
_cell.length_b   1.000
_cell.length_c   1.000
_cell.angle_alpha   90.00
_cell.angle_beta   90.00
_cell.angle_gamma   90.00
#
_symmetry.space_group_name_H-M   'P 1'
#
loop_
_entity.id
_entity.type
_entity.pdbx_description
1 polymer ?
#
loop_
_entity_poly.entity_id
_entity_poly.type
_entity_poly.pdbx_seq_one_letter_code
_entity_poly.pdbx_strand_id
1 'polypeptide(L)'
;MIIIGILAAIAIPVYLDQRKKGHDASVKSDLRTYARELETYNGDTGAFPLTTAFTQATGGVLTVAPGLTVRVSSTITFGYFLNAAKTAFCVVGVNSSGTRPWEYVSSLGGLQPASTFAPSTTLPTACNPTTF
;
A
#
# COMPACT_ATOMS: atom_id res chain seq x y z
N MET A 1 -29.96 28.71 17.98
CA MET A 1 -28.58 28.31 18.31
C MET A 1 -28.43 26.80 18.58
N ILE A 2 -29.42 26.12 19.16
CA ILE A 2 -29.37 24.68 19.48
C ILE A 2 -29.31 23.79 18.22
N ILE A 3 -30.01 24.16 17.14
CA ILE A 3 -30.09 23.39 15.90
C ILE A 3 -28.71 23.23 15.23
N ILE A 4 -27.88 24.29 15.24
CA ILE A 4 -26.52 24.26 14.66
C ILE A 4 -25.63 23.27 15.45
N GLY A 5 -25.76 23.22 16.77
CA GLY A 5 -25.02 22.28 17.61
C GLY A 5 -25.36 20.82 17.32
N ILE A 6 -26.62 20.52 17.11
CA ILE A 6 -27.09 19.15 16.79
C ILE A 6 -26.59 18.73 15.39
N LEU A 7 -26.68 19.62 14.41
CA LEU A 7 -26.20 19.34 13.04
C LEU A 7 -24.68 19.14 13.01
N ALA A 8 -23.91 19.96 13.74
CA ALA A 8 -22.47 19.82 13.84
C ALA A 8 -22.06 18.52 14.53
N ALA A 9 -22.76 18.09 15.56
CA ALA A 9 -22.48 16.84 16.28
C ALA A 9 -22.60 15.59 15.38
N ILE A 10 -23.47 15.61 14.39
CA ILE A 10 -23.64 14.53 13.41
C ILE A 10 -22.66 14.66 12.25
N ALA A 11 -22.42 15.87 11.75
CA ALA A 11 -21.63 16.11 10.56
C ALA A 11 -20.13 15.86 10.76
N ILE A 12 -19.57 16.18 11.94
CA ILE A 12 -18.14 16.08 12.22
C ILE A 12 -17.65 14.61 12.17
N PRO A 13 -18.25 13.64 12.88
CA PRO A 13 -17.77 12.25 12.81
C PRO A 13 -17.89 11.66 11.40
N VAL A 14 -18.96 11.95 10.68
CA VAL A 14 -19.15 11.49 9.30
C VAL A 14 -18.07 12.06 8.37
N TYR A 15 -17.73 13.33 8.52
CA TYR A 15 -16.67 13.96 7.74
C TYR A 15 -15.30 13.33 7.99
N LEU A 16 -14.95 13.04 9.24
CA LEU A 16 -13.68 12.40 9.59
C LEU A 16 -13.58 10.98 9.01
N ASP A 17 -14.66 10.21 9.02
CA ASP A 17 -14.68 8.87 8.42
C ASP A 17 -14.55 8.93 6.89
N GLN A 18 -15.17 9.89 6.24
CA GLN A 18 -15.00 10.10 4.80
C GLN A 18 -13.56 10.46 4.43
N ARG A 19 -12.90 11.28 5.25
CA ARG A 19 -11.49 11.65 5.06
C ARG A 19 -10.57 10.43 5.17
N LYS A 20 -10.78 9.57 6.17
CA LYS A 20 -10.03 8.32 6.32
C LYS A 20 -10.20 7.40 5.11
N LYS A 21 -11.43 7.24 4.60
CA LYS A 21 -11.71 6.47 3.38
C LYS A 21 -11.00 7.06 2.15
N GLY A 22 -10.86 8.38 2.08
CA GLY A 22 -10.07 9.05 1.05
C GLY A 22 -8.59 8.67 1.10
N HIS A 23 -8.00 8.60 2.29
CA HIS A 23 -6.63 8.14 2.45
C HIS A 23 -6.47 6.67 2.05
N ASP A 24 -7.42 5.80 2.38
CA ASP A 24 -7.42 4.40 1.94
C ASP A 24 -7.54 4.27 0.42
N ALA A 25 -8.34 5.11 -0.22
CA ALA A 25 -8.44 5.13 -1.69
C ALA A 25 -7.11 5.51 -2.36
N SER A 26 -6.39 6.46 -1.77
CA SER A 26 -5.03 6.83 -2.22
C SER A 26 -4.07 5.64 -2.11
N VAL A 27 -4.04 4.94 -0.96
CA VAL A 27 -3.21 3.74 -0.78
C VAL A 27 -3.51 2.68 -1.84
N LYS A 28 -4.79 2.40 -2.09
CA LYS A 28 -5.21 1.41 -3.10
C LYS A 28 -4.78 1.80 -4.52
N SER A 29 -4.86 3.08 -4.86
CA SER A 29 -4.41 3.60 -6.16
C SER A 29 -2.91 3.41 -6.32
N ASP A 30 -2.14 3.78 -5.30
CA ASP A 30 -0.69 3.71 -5.33
C ASP A 30 -0.18 2.26 -5.35
N LEU A 31 -0.84 1.35 -4.63
CA LEU A 31 -0.54 -0.09 -4.68
C LEU A 31 -0.72 -0.66 -6.10
N ARG A 32 -1.78 -0.26 -6.82
CA ARG A 32 -1.99 -0.69 -8.20
C ARG A 32 -0.92 -0.12 -9.14
N THR A 33 -0.53 1.13 -8.94
CA THR A 33 0.55 1.76 -9.70
C THR A 33 1.86 1.03 -9.45
N TYR A 34 2.19 0.77 -8.19
CA TYR A 34 3.39 0.06 -7.81
C TYR A 34 3.43 -1.37 -8.39
N ALA A 35 2.33 -2.10 -8.28
CA ALA A 35 2.23 -3.44 -8.86
C ALA A 35 2.45 -3.43 -10.39
N ARG A 36 1.88 -2.48 -11.10
CA ARG A 36 2.05 -2.33 -12.55
C ARG A 36 3.51 -2.06 -12.91
N GLU A 37 4.18 -1.19 -12.19
CA GLU A 37 5.59 -0.88 -12.44
C GLU A 37 6.49 -2.11 -12.17
N LEU A 38 6.18 -2.91 -11.14
CA LEU A 38 6.87 -4.18 -10.88
C LEU A 38 6.68 -5.20 -12.02
N GLU A 39 5.47 -5.32 -12.54
CA GLU A 39 5.17 -6.20 -13.68
C GLU A 39 5.88 -5.72 -14.96
N THR A 40 5.90 -4.41 -15.21
CA THR A 40 6.63 -3.82 -16.32
C THR A 40 8.13 -4.10 -16.20
N TYR A 41 8.69 -3.86 -15.03
CA TYR A 41 10.11 -4.16 -14.76
C TYR A 41 10.44 -5.63 -14.97
N ASN A 42 9.58 -6.55 -14.51
CA ASN A 42 9.74 -7.99 -14.74
C ASN A 42 9.66 -8.33 -16.24
N GLY A 43 8.76 -7.69 -16.97
CA GLY A 43 8.67 -7.85 -18.43
C GLY A 43 9.93 -7.41 -19.18
N ASP A 44 10.55 -6.32 -18.74
CA ASP A 44 11.76 -5.77 -19.35
C ASP A 44 13.05 -6.50 -18.97
N THR A 45 13.14 -6.96 -17.73
CA THR A 45 14.37 -7.57 -17.16
C THR A 45 14.31 -9.07 -17.03
N GLY A 46 13.12 -9.68 -17.13
CA GLY A 46 12.89 -11.10 -16.94
C GLY A 46 12.87 -11.56 -15.48
N ALA A 47 12.92 -10.66 -14.52
CA ALA A 47 12.88 -10.98 -13.08
C ALA A 47 12.34 -9.82 -12.24
N PHE A 48 11.69 -10.13 -11.12
CA PHE A 48 11.32 -9.14 -10.12
C PHE A 48 12.54 -8.62 -9.35
N PRO A 49 12.52 -7.37 -8.85
CA PRO A 49 13.59 -6.84 -8.00
C PRO A 49 13.81 -7.70 -6.77
N LEU A 50 15.05 -8.03 -6.46
CA LEU A 50 15.40 -8.88 -5.30
C LEU A 50 15.39 -8.13 -3.96
N THR A 51 15.16 -6.83 -3.98
CA THR A 51 15.17 -6.00 -2.77
C THR A 51 13.85 -6.12 -2.03
N THR A 52 13.87 -6.69 -0.86
CA THR A 52 12.75 -6.61 0.09
C THR A 52 13.02 -5.44 1.02
N ALA A 53 12.26 -4.37 0.91
CA ALA A 53 12.47 -3.18 1.72
C ALA A 53 11.16 -2.50 2.11
N PHE A 54 11.11 -2.02 3.35
CA PHE A 54 10.12 -1.03 3.75
C PHE A 54 10.64 0.35 3.37
N THR A 55 9.97 1.03 2.48
CA THR A 55 10.42 2.33 2.01
C THR A 55 9.27 3.33 2.10
N GLN A 56 9.53 4.45 2.75
CA GLN A 56 8.63 5.59 2.69
C GLN A 56 8.96 6.38 1.42
N ALA A 57 7.95 6.74 0.66
CA ALA A 57 8.13 7.59 -0.50
C ALA A 57 8.59 8.99 -0.07
N THR A 58 9.70 9.44 -0.60
CA THR A 58 10.21 10.79 -0.37
C THR A 58 9.83 11.67 -1.56
N GLY A 59 9.10 12.75 -1.30
CA GLY A 59 8.66 13.66 -2.37
C GLY A 59 7.72 13.01 -3.40
N GLY A 60 7.02 11.93 -3.04
CA GLY A 60 6.12 11.23 -3.96
C GLY A 60 6.82 10.29 -4.95
N VAL A 61 8.08 9.98 -4.73
CA VAL A 61 8.87 9.04 -5.54
C VAL A 61 9.40 7.92 -4.66
N LEU A 62 9.18 6.70 -5.07
CA LEU A 62 9.69 5.49 -4.44
C LEU A 62 10.70 4.83 -5.38
N THR A 63 11.94 4.69 -4.95
CA THR A 63 12.97 3.95 -5.70
C THR A 63 13.05 2.53 -5.14
N VAL A 64 12.71 1.55 -5.96
CA VAL A 64 12.63 0.13 -5.56
C VAL A 64 13.90 -0.63 -5.94
N ALA A 65 14.42 -0.34 -7.13
CA ALA A 65 15.63 -0.95 -7.68
C ALA A 65 16.30 0.04 -8.65
N PRO A 66 17.56 -0.18 -9.05
CA PRO A 66 18.17 0.59 -10.12
C PRO A 66 17.31 0.55 -11.39
N GLY A 67 16.86 1.73 -11.84
CA GLY A 67 15.98 1.85 -13.00
C GLY A 67 14.49 1.71 -12.71
N LEU A 68 14.09 1.36 -11.48
CA LEU A 68 12.68 1.25 -11.10
C LEU A 68 12.30 2.32 -10.06
N THR A 69 11.62 3.35 -10.53
CA THR A 69 11.06 4.41 -9.71
C THR A 69 9.55 4.48 -9.89
N VAL A 70 8.80 4.54 -8.80
CA VAL A 70 7.34 4.59 -8.80
C VAL A 70 6.88 5.92 -8.22
N ARG A 71 5.96 6.58 -8.92
CA ARG A 71 5.30 7.79 -8.38
C ARG A 71 4.13 7.41 -7.52
N VAL A 72 4.16 7.82 -6.28
CA VAL A 72 3.18 7.50 -5.24
C VAL A 72 2.96 8.69 -4.31
N SER A 73 1.95 8.62 -3.48
CA SER A 73 1.69 9.65 -2.47
C SER A 73 2.77 9.63 -1.39
N SER A 74 3.29 10.80 -1.04
CA SER A 74 4.42 10.96 -0.09
C SER A 74 4.10 10.58 1.37
N THR A 75 2.82 10.39 1.69
CA THR A 75 2.34 10.07 3.05
C THR A 75 2.13 8.57 3.29
N ILE A 76 2.49 7.73 2.32
CA ILE A 76 2.27 6.28 2.38
C ILE A 76 3.60 5.58 2.60
N THR A 77 3.61 4.64 3.54
CA THR A 77 4.75 3.73 3.73
C THR A 77 4.44 2.43 3.01
N PHE A 78 5.41 1.95 2.22
CA PHE A 78 5.29 0.72 1.44
C PHE A 78 6.24 -0.36 1.95
N GLY A 79 5.79 -1.61 1.85
CA GLY A 79 6.62 -2.79 1.99
C GLY A 79 6.52 -3.64 0.73
N TYR A 80 7.64 -4.12 0.23
CA TYR A 80 7.72 -5.02 -0.91
C TYR A 80 8.30 -6.36 -0.48
N PHE A 81 7.66 -7.44 -0.89
CA PHE A 81 8.05 -8.82 -0.57
C PHE A 81 7.95 -9.69 -1.81
N LEU A 82 8.93 -10.57 -1.96
CA LEU A 82 8.98 -11.55 -3.04
C LEU A 82 8.82 -12.94 -2.44
N ASN A 83 8.08 -13.83 -3.11
CA ASN A 83 7.98 -15.22 -2.68
C ASN A 83 9.32 -15.98 -2.85
N ALA A 84 9.46 -17.13 -2.21
CA ALA A 84 10.70 -17.91 -2.25
C ALA A 84 11.09 -18.34 -3.68
N ALA A 85 10.10 -18.61 -4.53
CA ALA A 85 10.30 -18.97 -5.94
C ALA A 85 10.63 -17.77 -6.83
N LYS A 86 10.51 -16.52 -6.33
CA LYS A 86 10.70 -15.25 -7.07
C LYS A 86 9.76 -15.08 -8.27
N THR A 87 8.62 -15.72 -8.24
CA THR A 87 7.61 -15.71 -9.31
C THR A 87 6.40 -14.85 -8.99
N ALA A 88 6.22 -14.48 -7.72
CA ALA A 88 5.12 -13.67 -7.25
C ALA A 88 5.59 -12.66 -6.21
N PHE A 89 4.90 -11.53 -6.14
CA PHE A 89 5.22 -10.46 -5.19
C PHE A 89 3.98 -10.05 -4.38
N CYS A 90 4.24 -9.46 -3.24
CA CYS A 90 3.29 -8.78 -2.42
C CYS A 90 3.79 -7.37 -2.11
N VAL A 91 2.95 -6.37 -2.32
CA VAL A 91 3.20 -4.99 -1.90
C VAL A 91 2.15 -4.60 -0.88
N VAL A 92 2.58 -4.11 0.26
CA VAL A 92 1.70 -3.56 1.29
C VAL A 92 1.89 -2.07 1.40
N GLY A 93 0.81 -1.34 1.62
CA GLY A 93 0.82 0.10 1.82
C GLY A 93 -0.02 0.51 3.01
N VAL A 94 0.46 1.48 3.77
CA VAL A 94 -0.27 2.08 4.89
C VAL A 94 -0.14 3.59 4.86
N ASN A 95 -1.26 4.26 5.11
CA ASN A 95 -1.30 5.68 5.43
C ASN A 95 -1.66 5.80 6.91
N SER A 96 -0.88 6.55 7.68
CA SER A 96 -1.12 6.75 9.12
C SER A 96 -2.46 7.42 9.44
N SER A 97 -3.05 8.11 8.48
CA SER A 97 -4.36 8.75 8.58
C SER A 97 -5.50 7.93 7.96
N GLY A 98 -5.21 6.74 7.43
CA GLY A 98 -6.19 5.81 6.87
C GLY A 98 -6.88 4.95 7.94
N THR A 99 -7.73 4.02 7.50
CA THR A 99 -8.45 3.10 8.38
C THR A 99 -7.68 1.82 8.67
N ARG A 100 -6.92 1.34 7.68
CA ARG A 100 -6.17 0.09 7.74
C ARG A 100 -5.09 0.03 6.66
N PRO A 101 -4.11 -0.87 6.79
CA PRO A 101 -3.22 -1.20 5.70
C PRO A 101 -3.96 -1.97 4.59
N TRP A 102 -3.45 -1.82 3.37
CA TRP A 102 -3.90 -2.54 2.19
C TRP A 102 -2.72 -3.25 1.54
N GLU A 103 -2.99 -4.37 0.90
CA GLU A 103 -1.96 -5.14 0.21
C GLU A 103 -2.38 -5.50 -1.21
N TYR A 104 -1.40 -5.65 -2.09
CA TYR A 104 -1.57 -6.18 -3.43
C TYR A 104 -0.74 -7.46 -3.54
N VAL A 105 -1.42 -8.58 -3.78
CA VAL A 105 -0.78 -9.89 -3.91
C VAL A 105 -0.96 -10.35 -5.35
N SER A 106 0.15 -10.50 -6.08
CA SER A 106 0.10 -10.83 -7.51
C SER A 106 -0.51 -12.22 -7.77
N SER A 107 -0.24 -13.20 -6.92
CA SER A 107 -0.77 -14.56 -7.04
C SER A 107 -2.24 -14.70 -6.66
N LEU A 108 -2.78 -13.78 -5.84
CA LEU A 108 -4.19 -13.79 -5.40
C LEU A 108 -5.09 -12.87 -6.21
N GLY A 109 -4.59 -12.31 -7.31
CA GLY A 109 -5.37 -11.49 -8.23
C GLY A 109 -5.60 -10.05 -7.79
N GLY A 110 -4.76 -9.50 -6.93
CA GLY A 110 -4.74 -8.06 -6.73
C GLY A 110 -4.93 -7.57 -5.29
N LEU A 111 -5.72 -6.50 -5.12
CA LEU A 111 -5.90 -5.80 -3.86
C LEU A 111 -6.69 -6.60 -2.83
N GLN A 112 -6.10 -6.74 -1.65
CA GLN A 112 -6.67 -7.37 -0.47
C GLN A 112 -6.63 -6.40 0.72
N PRO A 113 -7.57 -6.51 1.69
CA PRO A 113 -7.43 -5.82 2.97
C PRO A 113 -6.38 -6.55 3.81
N ALA A 114 -5.28 -5.88 4.15
CA ALA A 114 -4.27 -6.47 5.02
C ALA A 114 -4.80 -6.60 6.46
N SER A 115 -4.48 -7.70 7.12
CA SER A 115 -4.93 -7.98 8.49
C SER A 115 -4.16 -7.15 9.53
N THR A 116 -2.86 -7.04 9.39
CA THR A 116 -1.97 -6.26 10.26
C THR A 116 -0.72 -5.85 9.50
N PHE A 117 -0.31 -4.61 9.63
CA PHE A 117 0.96 -4.11 9.13
C PHE A 117 1.56 -3.16 10.17
N ALA A 118 2.66 -3.57 10.77
CA ALA A 118 3.52 -2.68 11.54
C ALA A 118 4.77 -2.38 10.69
N PRO A 119 5.10 -1.11 10.42
CA PRO A 119 6.18 -0.73 9.50
C PRO A 119 7.58 -1.24 9.88
N SER A 120 7.73 -1.91 11.01
CA SER A 120 9.06 -2.18 11.53
C SER A 120 9.55 -3.62 11.48
N THR A 121 8.70 -4.66 11.46
CA THR A 121 9.23 -6.04 11.55
C THR A 121 8.30 -7.19 11.22
N THR A 122 6.99 -6.99 11.07
CA THR A 122 6.05 -8.11 10.92
C THR A 122 5.42 -8.11 9.54
N LEU A 123 5.68 -9.16 8.77
CA LEU A 123 5.02 -9.44 7.51
C LEU A 123 3.49 -9.56 7.74
N PRO A 124 2.64 -8.90 6.95
CA PRO A 124 1.23 -9.22 6.90
C PRO A 124 1.05 -10.72 6.60
N THR A 125 0.04 -11.33 7.16
CA THR A 125 -0.17 -12.79 7.00
C THR A 125 -0.28 -13.20 5.53
N ALA A 126 -0.84 -12.33 4.68
CA ALA A 126 -0.98 -12.60 3.25
C ALA A 126 0.33 -12.37 2.46
N CYS A 127 1.22 -11.50 2.94
CA CYS A 127 2.56 -11.34 2.37
C CYS A 127 3.60 -12.32 2.96
N ASN A 128 3.19 -13.37 3.63
CA ASN A 128 4.11 -14.40 4.09
C ASN A 128 4.68 -15.14 2.86
N PRO A 129 6.01 -15.14 2.64
CA PRO A 129 6.64 -15.72 1.45
C PRO A 129 6.41 -17.21 1.28
N THR A 130 5.82 -17.88 2.26
CA THR A 130 5.44 -19.29 2.19
C THR A 130 3.99 -19.51 1.76
N THR A 131 3.16 -18.45 1.68
CA THR A 131 1.71 -18.58 1.43
C THR A 131 1.25 -17.95 0.11
N PHE A 132 2.11 -17.27 -0.64
CA PHE A 132 1.76 -16.68 -1.94
C PHE A 132 2.78 -16.99 -3.02
#